data_631288479b241f5aabd757c4010ab552
#
_entry.id   631288479b241f5aabd757c4010ab552
#
_cell.length_a   1.000
_cell.length_b   1.000
_cell.length_c   1.000
_cell.angle_alpha   90.00
_cell.angle_beta   90.00
_cell.angle_gamma   90.00
#
_symmetry.space_group_name_H-M   'P 1'
#
loop_
_entity.id
_entity.type
_entity.pdbx_description
1 polymer ?
#
loop_
_entity_poly.entity_id
_entity_poly.type
_entity_poly.pdbx_seq_one_letter_code
_entity_poly.pdbx_strand_id
1 'polypeptide(L)'
;MKHLSKLLPLLFALFFVACSEPAKESITIYSLSIEPKSAKVEIGNSLQLEVISNPAYEASLFDWSTTNEAVATVSSDGVVTAIGKGSVKIICKWAKDELSAMASVTVYDPADIPDPEPEPEPEPEPEPEPEPEPEPEPEPEPTPELRSLESLLSEQLIFSSRQLRYPGTVMQCFDFYDSSKNGWIYFSQCAGDSATGSKWLVVLSRVRRGAYGDSTRSGEEMLLRWFGHGTNLCVEKATDGGEDFLWLNSNGTVSGTGKNLNYGNNKTFCRLRFQPKTTFEHYTGENFYLDSYKDSSGNKWSISNLQVSLDFDHRLMLVTASSNGKRHCIIYNLDQVLALPEQSVTINRMWGGEDGTNTERKSGTTTLNARVMNNLTPLGSFRIDNNQNKGDYTKTWSTSFQGQAIYGDKVFWYEGQPLESVSGSGVYDNTRAYVEVFDYKGNRLTPRTRVTAVSDVENLKRLLNLNDNLFSEAEGMQIKNGGKTLYLGITTHLAGATSKNRLSTILEYNYE
;
A
#
# COMPACT_ATOMS: atom_id res chain seq x y z
N MET A 1 17.35 76.32 -36.66
CA MET A 1 18.48 76.12 -37.60
C MET A 1 19.09 74.76 -37.35
N LYS A 2 19.17 73.98 -38.40
CA LYS A 2 19.97 72.80 -38.66
C LYS A 2 19.54 71.49 -37.98
N HIS A 3 18.89 70.72 -38.81
CA HIS A 3 18.74 69.24 -38.87
C HIS A 3 20.11 68.54 -38.72
N LEU A 4 20.12 67.42 -38.00
CA LEU A 4 21.01 66.32 -38.39
C LEU A 4 20.30 64.96 -38.07
N SER A 5 19.85 64.31 -39.14
CA SER A 5 19.40 62.94 -39.18
C SER A 5 20.63 62.04 -38.95
N LYS A 6 20.47 61.01 -38.09
CA LYS A 6 21.36 59.83 -38.09
C LYS A 6 20.54 58.55 -38.30
N LEU A 7 20.80 57.97 -39.46
CA LEU A 7 20.43 56.63 -39.81
C LEU A 7 21.05 55.63 -38.78
N LEU A 8 20.22 54.71 -38.32
CA LEU A 8 20.63 53.53 -37.56
C LEU A 8 20.50 52.31 -38.48
N PRO A 9 21.50 51.48 -38.67
CA PRO A 9 21.39 50.29 -39.50
C PRO A 9 20.65 49.20 -38.75
N LEU A 10 19.70 48.58 -39.45
CA LEU A 10 18.89 47.45 -39.06
C LEU A 10 19.81 46.20 -39.05
N LEU A 11 20.18 45.71 -37.86
CA LEU A 11 20.90 44.44 -37.72
C LEU A 11 19.87 43.30 -37.70
N PHE A 12 19.80 42.56 -38.79
CA PHE A 12 19.00 41.32 -38.89
C PHE A 12 19.71 40.22 -38.08
N ALA A 13 19.27 39.97 -36.87
CA ALA A 13 19.65 38.78 -36.13
C ALA A 13 18.87 37.57 -36.63
N LEU A 14 19.52 36.72 -37.40
CA LEU A 14 18.99 35.38 -37.71
C LEU A 14 18.95 34.56 -36.39
N PHE A 15 17.77 34.38 -35.87
CA PHE A 15 17.55 33.35 -34.87
C PHE A 15 17.56 31.99 -35.58
N PHE A 16 18.61 31.23 -35.39
CA PHE A 16 18.60 29.78 -35.60
C PHE A 16 17.72 29.17 -34.50
N VAL A 17 16.49 28.85 -34.85
CA VAL A 17 15.71 27.92 -34.05
C VAL A 17 16.36 26.55 -34.24
N ALA A 18 17.19 26.16 -33.28
CA ALA A 18 17.58 24.77 -33.16
C ALA A 18 16.31 23.99 -32.78
N CYS A 19 15.75 23.27 -33.73
CA CYS A 19 14.82 22.19 -33.43
C CYS A 19 15.61 21.16 -32.61
N SER A 20 15.46 21.23 -31.27
CA SER A 20 15.75 20.11 -30.41
C SER A 20 14.72 19.04 -30.74
N GLU A 21 15.15 17.90 -31.28
CA GLU A 21 14.32 16.72 -31.34
C GLU A 21 13.75 16.47 -29.93
N PRO A 22 12.44 16.13 -29.78
CA PRO A 22 11.90 15.76 -28.50
C PRO A 22 12.72 14.58 -27.99
N ALA A 23 13.19 14.70 -26.75
CA ALA A 23 13.85 13.61 -26.06
C ALA A 23 12.94 12.38 -26.15
N LYS A 24 13.43 11.29 -26.78
CA LYS A 24 12.72 10.03 -26.76
C LYS A 24 12.50 9.66 -25.30
N GLU A 25 11.26 9.69 -24.84
CA GLU A 25 10.90 9.18 -23.54
C GLU A 25 11.47 7.75 -23.41
N SER A 26 12.27 7.53 -22.39
CA SER A 26 12.82 6.22 -22.11
C SER A 26 11.68 5.36 -21.56
N ILE A 27 11.13 4.50 -22.40
CA ILE A 27 10.14 3.51 -22.00
C ILE A 27 10.84 2.54 -21.04
N THR A 28 10.33 2.44 -19.81
CA THR A 28 10.81 1.49 -18.80
C THR A 28 9.73 0.44 -18.56
N ILE A 29 10.08 -0.83 -18.64
CA ILE A 29 9.19 -1.95 -18.34
C ILE A 29 9.62 -2.56 -17.00
N TYR A 30 8.67 -2.73 -16.07
CA TYR A 30 8.92 -3.23 -14.73
C TYR A 30 8.72 -4.75 -14.61
N SER A 31 7.87 -5.34 -15.45
CA SER A 31 7.65 -6.78 -15.50
C SER A 31 7.29 -7.24 -16.90
N LEU A 32 7.65 -8.49 -17.22
CA LEU A 32 7.42 -9.11 -18.51
C LEU A 32 7.08 -10.58 -18.31
N SER A 33 5.98 -11.03 -18.87
CA SER A 33 5.61 -12.45 -18.96
C SER A 33 4.97 -12.77 -20.30
N ILE A 34 4.89 -14.05 -20.62
CA ILE A 34 4.26 -14.59 -21.84
C ILE A 34 3.20 -15.60 -21.42
N GLU A 35 2.05 -15.54 -22.06
CA GLU A 35 0.98 -16.54 -21.91
C GLU A 35 0.57 -17.11 -23.29
N PRO A 36 0.31 -18.42 -23.36
CA PRO A 36 0.51 -19.45 -22.33
C PRO A 36 2.01 -19.76 -22.10
N LYS A 37 2.39 -20.06 -20.84
CA LYS A 37 3.79 -20.45 -20.49
C LYS A 37 4.23 -21.76 -21.11
N SER A 38 3.27 -22.61 -21.51
CA SER A 38 3.53 -23.85 -22.21
C SER A 38 2.36 -24.18 -23.15
N ALA A 39 2.69 -24.73 -24.32
CA ALA A 39 1.69 -25.17 -25.29
C ALA A 39 2.18 -26.35 -26.11
N LYS A 40 1.22 -27.13 -26.66
CA LYS A 40 1.48 -28.14 -27.70
C LYS A 40 0.85 -27.65 -28.99
N VAL A 41 1.62 -27.75 -30.07
CA VAL A 41 1.20 -27.28 -31.40
C VAL A 41 1.51 -28.36 -32.43
N GLU A 42 0.57 -28.67 -33.28
CA GLU A 42 0.77 -29.60 -34.41
C GLU A 42 1.63 -28.96 -35.47
N ILE A 43 2.48 -29.75 -36.12
CA ILE A 43 3.30 -29.32 -37.27
C ILE A 43 2.40 -28.64 -38.33
N GLY A 44 2.85 -27.48 -38.82
CA GLY A 44 2.12 -26.65 -39.79
C GLY A 44 1.11 -25.69 -39.21
N ASN A 45 0.76 -25.83 -37.92
CA ASN A 45 -0.15 -24.91 -37.25
C ASN A 45 0.60 -23.77 -36.55
N SER A 46 -0.14 -22.74 -36.15
CA SER A 46 0.39 -21.57 -35.47
C SER A 46 -0.27 -21.36 -34.14
N LEU A 47 0.45 -20.75 -33.20
CA LEU A 47 0.01 -20.38 -31.85
C LEU A 47 0.32 -18.89 -31.59
N GLN A 48 -0.65 -18.13 -31.14
CA GLN A 48 -0.43 -16.77 -30.65
C GLN A 48 0.05 -16.84 -29.19
N LEU A 49 1.18 -16.22 -28.92
CA LEU A 49 1.65 -15.92 -27.56
C LEU A 49 1.31 -14.46 -27.24
N GLU A 50 0.74 -14.22 -26.09
CA GLU A 50 0.46 -12.89 -25.59
C GLU A 50 1.57 -12.41 -24.66
N VAL A 51 2.03 -11.18 -24.87
CA VAL A 51 2.95 -10.51 -23.98
C VAL A 51 2.15 -9.76 -22.93
N ILE A 52 2.48 -9.99 -21.67
CA ILE A 52 1.95 -9.25 -20.54
C ILE A 52 3.11 -8.46 -19.96
N SER A 53 3.09 -7.15 -20.15
CA SER A 53 4.11 -6.24 -19.63
C SER A 53 3.48 -5.17 -18.75
N ASN A 54 4.25 -4.62 -17.84
CA ASN A 54 3.86 -3.48 -17.03
C ASN A 54 4.90 -2.35 -17.18
N PRO A 55 4.49 -1.18 -17.72
CA PRO A 55 3.23 -0.90 -18.42
C PRO A 55 2.97 -1.82 -19.61
N ALA A 56 1.69 -1.96 -19.99
CA ALA A 56 1.29 -2.80 -21.13
C ALA A 56 1.74 -2.19 -22.46
N TYR A 57 2.41 -3.00 -23.29
CA TYR A 57 2.87 -2.61 -24.62
C TYR A 57 2.54 -3.68 -25.65
N GLU A 58 2.47 -3.26 -26.91
CA GLU A 58 2.25 -4.13 -28.06
C GLU A 58 3.39 -5.14 -28.20
N ALA A 59 3.06 -6.37 -28.58
CA ALA A 59 4.03 -7.47 -28.75
C ALA A 59 5.16 -7.13 -29.75
N SER A 60 4.89 -6.28 -30.73
CA SER A 60 5.85 -5.83 -31.75
C SER A 60 6.97 -4.93 -31.23
N LEU A 61 6.88 -4.44 -29.98
CA LEU A 61 7.93 -3.65 -29.37
C LEU A 61 9.00 -4.48 -28.66
N PHE A 62 8.78 -5.79 -28.59
CA PHE A 62 9.71 -6.73 -27.96
C PHE A 62 10.52 -7.52 -28.99
N ASP A 63 11.72 -7.91 -28.60
CA ASP A 63 12.57 -8.77 -29.40
C ASP A 63 12.18 -10.24 -29.17
N TRP A 64 11.64 -10.89 -30.19
CA TRP A 64 11.26 -12.28 -30.14
C TRP A 64 12.35 -13.18 -30.75
N SER A 65 12.58 -14.32 -30.11
CA SER A 65 13.50 -15.31 -30.59
C SER A 65 13.08 -16.73 -30.20
N THR A 66 13.58 -17.69 -30.88
CA THR A 66 13.38 -19.10 -30.60
C THR A 66 14.74 -19.77 -30.35
N THR A 67 14.77 -20.81 -29.52
CA THR A 67 15.99 -21.59 -29.29
C THR A 67 16.29 -22.57 -30.42
N ASN A 68 15.33 -22.85 -31.31
CA ASN A 68 15.54 -23.76 -32.46
C ASN A 68 14.51 -23.46 -33.57
N GLU A 69 14.93 -22.78 -34.62
CA GLU A 69 14.09 -22.43 -35.76
C GLU A 69 13.67 -23.65 -36.61
N ALA A 70 14.36 -24.76 -36.51
CA ALA A 70 13.93 -25.99 -37.18
C ALA A 70 12.73 -26.66 -36.52
N VAL A 71 12.42 -26.30 -35.25
CA VAL A 71 11.24 -26.77 -34.50
C VAL A 71 10.10 -25.78 -34.59
N ALA A 72 10.37 -24.52 -34.34
CA ALA A 72 9.37 -23.45 -34.50
C ALA A 72 10.04 -22.09 -34.71
N THR A 73 9.40 -21.22 -35.48
CA THR A 73 9.75 -19.81 -35.63
C THR A 73 8.75 -18.93 -34.85
N VAL A 74 9.12 -17.68 -34.60
CA VAL A 74 8.24 -16.70 -33.98
C VAL A 74 8.33 -15.36 -34.71
N SER A 75 7.18 -14.73 -34.95
CA SER A 75 7.10 -13.40 -35.57
C SER A 75 7.32 -12.30 -34.55
N SER A 76 7.50 -11.06 -35.04
CA SER A 76 7.54 -9.85 -34.19
C SER A 76 6.27 -9.61 -33.35
N ASP A 77 5.15 -10.21 -33.77
CA ASP A 77 3.87 -10.06 -33.06
C ASP A 77 3.59 -11.23 -32.11
N GLY A 78 4.57 -12.12 -31.89
CA GLY A 78 4.46 -13.24 -30.98
C GLY A 78 3.71 -14.47 -31.55
N VAL A 79 3.52 -14.54 -32.89
CA VAL A 79 2.93 -15.73 -33.52
C VAL A 79 4.00 -16.78 -33.70
N VAL A 80 3.84 -17.93 -33.09
CA VAL A 80 4.72 -19.11 -33.22
C VAL A 80 4.20 -20.00 -34.32
N THR A 81 5.05 -20.35 -35.29
CA THR A 81 4.72 -21.31 -36.36
C THR A 81 5.50 -22.60 -36.15
N ALA A 82 4.81 -23.72 -36.03
CA ALA A 82 5.39 -25.05 -35.83
C ALA A 82 5.92 -25.62 -37.13
N ILE A 83 7.24 -25.96 -37.18
CA ILE A 83 7.93 -26.39 -38.38
C ILE A 83 8.34 -27.86 -38.31
N GLY A 84 8.90 -28.30 -37.18
CA GLY A 84 9.41 -29.65 -37.02
C GLY A 84 9.20 -30.17 -35.61
N LYS A 85 9.16 -31.50 -35.45
CA LYS A 85 8.95 -32.15 -34.12
C LYS A 85 10.01 -31.75 -33.13
N GLY A 86 9.60 -31.54 -31.89
CA GLY A 86 10.50 -31.27 -30.77
C GLY A 86 9.96 -30.25 -29.80
N SER A 87 10.77 -29.94 -28.81
CA SER A 87 10.43 -28.88 -27.83
C SER A 87 11.40 -27.72 -28.00
N VAL A 88 10.85 -26.51 -27.94
CA VAL A 88 11.58 -25.27 -28.15
C VAL A 88 11.14 -24.23 -27.10
N LYS A 89 12.04 -23.33 -26.74
CA LYS A 89 11.70 -22.15 -25.95
C LYS A 89 11.55 -20.94 -26.86
N ILE A 90 10.46 -20.26 -26.71
CA ILE A 90 10.22 -18.95 -27.31
C ILE A 90 10.57 -17.90 -26.25
N ILE A 91 11.39 -16.95 -26.63
CA ILE A 91 11.94 -15.93 -25.72
C ILE A 91 11.48 -14.56 -26.24
N CYS A 92 10.91 -13.78 -25.34
CA CYS A 92 10.56 -12.38 -25.55
C CYS A 92 11.47 -11.52 -24.68
N LYS A 93 12.13 -10.51 -25.26
CA LYS A 93 13.03 -9.61 -24.53
C LYS A 93 12.67 -8.17 -24.75
N TRP A 94 12.88 -7.38 -23.71
CA TRP A 94 12.91 -5.93 -23.83
C TRP A 94 14.36 -5.47 -23.99
N ALA A 95 14.69 -4.89 -25.13
CA ALA A 95 16.07 -4.60 -25.53
C ALA A 95 16.83 -3.64 -24.60
N LYS A 96 16.14 -2.85 -23.76
CA LYS A 96 16.75 -1.81 -22.94
C LYS A 96 17.08 -2.22 -21.51
N ASP A 97 16.41 -3.26 -20.95
CA ASP A 97 16.41 -3.49 -19.50
C ASP A 97 16.68 -4.95 -19.10
N GLU A 98 17.35 -5.77 -19.91
CA GLU A 98 17.64 -7.18 -19.62
C GLU A 98 16.44 -8.05 -19.21
N LEU A 99 15.21 -7.51 -19.26
CA LEU A 99 13.99 -8.25 -18.95
C LEU A 99 13.70 -9.26 -20.07
N SER A 100 13.42 -10.48 -19.67
CA SER A 100 13.02 -11.53 -20.61
C SER A 100 11.96 -12.44 -20.02
N ALA A 101 11.09 -12.94 -20.88
CA ALA A 101 10.09 -13.95 -20.56
C ALA A 101 10.22 -15.12 -21.54
N MET A 102 9.82 -16.33 -21.12
CA MET A 102 9.93 -17.54 -21.91
C MET A 102 8.66 -18.36 -21.88
N ALA A 103 8.30 -18.93 -23.05
CA ALA A 103 7.28 -19.96 -23.18
C ALA A 103 7.88 -21.24 -23.74
N SER A 104 7.41 -22.40 -23.30
CA SER A 104 7.83 -23.72 -23.83
C SER A 104 6.79 -24.20 -24.82
N VAL A 105 7.22 -24.45 -26.07
CA VAL A 105 6.35 -24.97 -27.12
C VAL A 105 6.83 -26.35 -27.53
N THR A 106 5.92 -27.34 -27.50
CA THR A 106 6.17 -28.69 -27.99
C THR A 106 5.43 -28.90 -29.29
N VAL A 107 6.18 -29.15 -30.34
CA VAL A 107 5.64 -29.43 -31.68
C VAL A 107 5.53 -30.95 -31.88
N TYR A 108 4.37 -31.42 -32.27
CA TYR A 108 4.10 -32.83 -32.52
C TYR A 108 3.54 -33.08 -33.93
N ASP A 109 3.70 -34.30 -34.42
CA ASP A 109 3.10 -34.77 -35.66
C ASP A 109 1.93 -35.67 -35.30
N PRO A 110 0.70 -35.40 -35.77
CA PRO A 110 -0.46 -36.24 -35.48
C PRO A 110 -0.28 -37.69 -35.96
N ALA A 111 0.55 -37.92 -36.94
CA ALA A 111 0.87 -39.27 -37.39
C ALA A 111 1.61 -40.15 -36.35
N ASP A 112 2.21 -39.52 -35.30
CA ASP A 112 2.85 -40.23 -34.19
C ASP A 112 1.90 -40.60 -33.05
N ILE A 113 0.67 -40.17 -33.12
CA ILE A 113 -0.38 -40.58 -32.17
C ILE A 113 -0.88 -41.95 -32.69
N PRO A 114 -0.63 -43.08 -31.99
CA PRO A 114 -1.15 -44.37 -32.44
C PRO A 114 -2.67 -44.26 -32.56
N ASP A 115 -3.18 -44.75 -33.72
CA ASP A 115 -4.62 -44.88 -33.92
C ASP A 115 -5.20 -45.64 -32.72
N PRO A 116 -6.31 -45.20 -32.14
CA PRO A 116 -6.98 -45.95 -31.11
C PRO A 116 -7.32 -47.32 -31.68
N GLU A 117 -6.96 -48.39 -30.97
CA GLU A 117 -7.35 -49.74 -31.35
C GLU A 117 -8.86 -49.76 -31.66
N PRO A 118 -9.28 -50.45 -32.76
CA PRO A 118 -10.67 -50.51 -33.12
C PRO A 118 -11.46 -51.09 -31.94
N GLU A 119 -12.50 -50.40 -31.54
CA GLU A 119 -13.43 -50.87 -30.48
C GLU A 119 -13.91 -52.25 -30.85
N PRO A 120 -13.90 -53.26 -29.91
CA PRO A 120 -14.49 -54.57 -30.15
C PRO A 120 -15.98 -54.40 -30.46
N GLU A 121 -16.46 -55.22 -31.44
CA GLU A 121 -17.89 -55.23 -31.78
C GLU A 121 -18.74 -55.39 -30.54
N PRO A 122 -19.85 -54.66 -30.41
CA PRO A 122 -20.69 -54.69 -29.22
C PRO A 122 -21.25 -56.11 -28.99
N GLU A 123 -20.93 -56.68 -27.83
CA GLU A 123 -21.63 -57.86 -27.34
C GLU A 123 -23.12 -57.49 -27.11
N PRO A 124 -24.07 -58.43 -27.25
CA PRO A 124 -25.48 -58.14 -27.08
C PRO A 124 -25.77 -57.60 -25.67
N GLU A 125 -26.48 -56.48 -25.65
CA GLU A 125 -26.81 -55.74 -24.45
C GLU A 125 -27.35 -56.66 -23.32
N PRO A 126 -26.69 -56.69 -22.14
CA PRO A 126 -27.28 -57.23 -20.94
C PRO A 126 -28.45 -56.35 -20.52
N GLU A 127 -29.48 -56.96 -19.92
CA GLU A 127 -30.62 -56.24 -19.33
C GLU A 127 -30.10 -55.11 -18.43
N PRO A 128 -30.76 -53.93 -18.41
CA PRO A 128 -30.27 -52.76 -17.68
C PRO A 128 -30.14 -53.08 -16.20
N GLU A 129 -28.89 -53.06 -15.72
CA GLU A 129 -28.62 -53.01 -14.28
C GLU A 129 -29.18 -51.70 -13.70
N PRO A 130 -29.64 -51.70 -12.44
CA PRO A 130 -30.10 -50.49 -11.81
C PRO A 130 -29.03 -49.40 -11.90
N GLU A 131 -29.43 -48.19 -12.28
CA GLU A 131 -28.51 -47.00 -12.40
C GLU A 131 -27.63 -46.94 -11.15
N PRO A 132 -26.30 -46.84 -11.29
CA PRO A 132 -25.42 -46.62 -10.16
C PRO A 132 -25.84 -45.31 -9.48
N GLU A 133 -25.96 -45.34 -8.16
CA GLU A 133 -26.12 -44.10 -7.38
C GLU A 133 -25.06 -43.13 -7.86
N PRO A 134 -25.41 -41.82 -8.08
CA PRO A 134 -24.45 -40.84 -8.52
C PRO A 134 -23.22 -40.87 -7.60
N GLU A 135 -22.04 -41.03 -8.22
CA GLU A 135 -20.79 -40.89 -7.46
C GLU A 135 -20.86 -39.59 -6.66
N PRO A 136 -20.52 -39.61 -5.37
CA PRO A 136 -20.48 -38.38 -4.58
C PRO A 136 -19.59 -37.36 -5.34
N GLU A 137 -20.12 -36.15 -5.54
CA GLU A 137 -19.34 -35.07 -6.08
C GLU A 137 -17.99 -35.05 -5.35
N PRO A 138 -16.83 -34.91 -6.07
CA PRO A 138 -15.56 -34.85 -5.41
C PRO A 138 -15.63 -33.76 -4.33
N GLU A 139 -15.33 -34.15 -3.10
CA GLU A 139 -15.27 -33.19 -2.00
C GLU A 139 -14.40 -32.02 -2.50
N PRO A 140 -14.86 -30.76 -2.37
CA PRO A 140 -14.09 -29.62 -2.77
C PRO A 140 -12.71 -29.74 -2.10
N GLU A 141 -11.64 -29.64 -2.90
CA GLU A 141 -10.27 -29.63 -2.35
C GLU A 141 -10.26 -28.68 -1.15
N PRO A 142 -9.74 -29.10 0.01
CA PRO A 142 -9.74 -28.27 1.19
C PRO A 142 -9.08 -26.95 0.82
N THR A 143 -9.86 -25.88 0.87
CA THR A 143 -9.31 -24.53 0.77
C THR A 143 -8.16 -24.48 1.76
N PRO A 144 -6.93 -24.10 1.34
CA PRO A 144 -5.81 -24.07 2.27
C PRO A 144 -6.27 -23.28 3.50
N GLU A 145 -6.33 -23.95 4.65
CA GLU A 145 -6.68 -23.30 5.91
C GLU A 145 -5.69 -22.16 6.12
N LEU A 146 -6.17 -20.93 5.99
CA LEU A 146 -5.43 -19.79 6.44
C LEU A 146 -5.06 -20.06 7.90
N ARG A 147 -3.78 -20.09 8.20
CA ARG A 147 -3.30 -20.25 9.58
C ARG A 147 -4.13 -19.35 10.48
N SER A 148 -4.72 -19.91 11.52
CA SER A 148 -5.48 -19.12 12.48
C SER A 148 -4.62 -17.97 12.99
N LEU A 149 -5.09 -16.73 12.83
CA LEU A 149 -4.40 -15.55 13.39
C LEU A 149 -4.14 -15.71 14.90
N GLU A 150 -4.97 -16.46 15.62
CA GLU A 150 -4.79 -16.76 17.03
C GLU A 150 -3.47 -17.49 17.34
N SER A 151 -3.10 -18.48 16.53
CA SER A 151 -1.82 -19.18 16.70
C SER A 151 -0.63 -18.29 16.39
N LEU A 152 -0.80 -17.30 15.52
CA LEU A 152 0.27 -16.37 15.12
C LEU A 152 0.45 -15.23 16.10
N LEU A 153 -0.64 -14.72 16.66
CA LEU A 153 -0.61 -13.64 17.63
C LEU A 153 -0.15 -14.08 19.04
N SER A 154 -0.01 -15.39 19.25
CA SER A 154 0.59 -15.95 20.48
C SER A 154 2.12 -15.90 20.48
N GLU A 155 2.75 -15.89 19.30
CA GLU A 155 4.20 -15.77 19.16
C GLU A 155 4.59 -14.29 18.98
N GLN A 156 5.02 -13.66 20.06
CA GLN A 156 5.27 -12.23 20.10
C GLN A 156 6.76 -11.93 19.95
N LEU A 157 7.16 -11.55 18.76
CA LEU A 157 8.50 -11.10 18.46
C LEU A 157 8.58 -9.57 18.47
N ILE A 158 9.61 -9.02 19.06
CA ILE A 158 9.87 -7.58 19.03
C ILE A 158 10.77 -7.27 17.84
N PHE A 159 10.27 -6.46 16.91
CA PHE A 159 11.07 -5.94 15.82
C PHE A 159 11.86 -4.71 16.23
N SER A 160 11.24 -3.77 16.94
CA SER A 160 11.86 -2.53 17.43
C SER A 160 11.10 -2.03 18.64
N SER A 161 11.82 -1.52 19.63
CA SER A 161 11.24 -0.86 20.81
C SER A 161 12.16 0.28 21.22
N ARG A 162 11.66 1.52 21.23
CA ARG A 162 12.46 2.71 21.56
C ARG A 162 11.64 3.95 21.87
N GLN A 163 12.26 4.89 22.55
CA GLN A 163 11.74 6.27 22.61
C GLN A 163 12.05 6.99 21.30
N LEU A 164 11.03 7.63 20.74
CA LEU A 164 11.18 8.46 19.53
C LEU A 164 11.67 9.88 19.88
N ARG A 165 11.98 10.68 18.85
CA ARG A 165 12.51 12.03 18.98
C ARG A 165 11.69 12.91 19.93
N TYR A 166 10.39 12.74 19.93
CA TYR A 166 9.46 13.42 20.81
C TYR A 166 8.79 12.42 21.76
N PRO A 167 9.46 12.04 22.88
CA PRO A 167 9.00 10.96 23.74
C PRO A 167 7.68 11.26 24.46
N GLY A 168 7.26 12.53 24.47
CA GLY A 168 5.97 12.95 25.02
C GLY A 168 4.78 12.78 24.09
N THR A 169 4.98 12.31 22.86
CA THR A 169 3.94 12.12 21.87
C THR A 169 3.87 10.67 21.41
N VAL A 170 2.66 10.25 21.04
CA VAL A 170 2.39 8.89 20.54
C VAL A 170 2.94 8.73 19.13
N MET A 171 3.52 7.58 18.81
CA MET A 171 3.70 7.13 17.45
C MET A 171 2.31 6.95 16.83
N GLN A 172 2.07 7.50 15.66
CA GLN A 172 0.79 7.39 14.97
C GLN A 172 0.82 6.33 13.86
N CYS A 173 1.97 6.14 13.25
CA CYS A 173 2.20 5.14 12.22
C CYS A 173 3.69 4.89 12.07
N PHE A 174 4.02 3.79 11.44
CA PHE A 174 5.38 3.45 11.04
C PHE A 174 5.35 2.74 9.69
N ASP A 175 6.46 2.77 8.98
CA ASP A 175 6.70 1.89 7.86
C ASP A 175 8.20 1.76 7.56
N PHE A 176 8.56 0.75 6.80
CA PHE A 176 9.92 0.48 6.34
C PHE A 176 9.86 -0.31 5.03
N TYR A 177 10.88 -0.11 4.22
CA TYR A 177 11.02 -0.87 3.00
C TYR A 177 11.71 -2.21 3.25
N ASP A 178 12.79 -2.20 4.06
CA ASP A 178 13.66 -3.33 4.27
C ASP A 178 13.69 -3.72 5.76
N SER A 179 13.34 -4.97 6.05
CA SER A 179 13.37 -5.56 7.39
C SER A 179 14.77 -5.90 7.89
N SER A 180 15.82 -5.69 7.09
CA SER A 180 17.21 -5.94 7.49
C SER A 180 17.65 -5.04 8.66
N LYS A 181 18.67 -5.48 9.41
CA LYS A 181 19.22 -4.70 10.53
C LYS A 181 19.72 -3.32 10.13
N ASN A 182 20.11 -3.14 8.88
CA ASN A 182 20.60 -1.86 8.34
C ASN A 182 19.49 -1.03 7.68
N GLY A 183 18.27 -1.56 7.58
CA GLY A 183 17.12 -0.89 7.00
C GLY A 183 16.70 0.34 7.82
N TRP A 184 16.13 1.31 7.13
CA TRP A 184 15.49 2.45 7.77
C TRP A 184 14.08 2.08 8.22
N ILE A 185 13.70 2.51 9.42
CA ILE A 185 12.33 2.54 9.89
C ILE A 185 11.91 4.01 9.98
N TYR A 186 10.79 4.33 9.39
CA TYR A 186 10.17 5.65 9.43
C TYR A 186 9.02 5.63 10.43
N PHE A 187 8.91 6.69 11.22
CA PHE A 187 7.88 6.86 12.24
C PHE A 187 7.20 8.20 12.06
N SER A 188 5.90 8.25 12.20
CA SER A 188 5.15 9.49 12.28
C SER A 188 4.67 9.72 13.71
N GLN A 189 4.75 10.96 14.15
CA GLN A 189 4.22 11.43 15.43
C GLN A 189 3.40 12.69 15.20
N CYS A 190 2.21 12.78 15.79
CA CYS A 190 1.46 14.03 15.80
C CYS A 190 1.93 14.86 17.01
N ALA A 191 2.87 15.74 16.77
CA ALA A 191 3.44 16.55 17.83
C ALA A 191 2.60 17.78 18.13
N GLY A 192 2.07 17.83 19.33
CA GLY A 192 1.43 19.02 19.86
C GLY A 192 2.45 20.05 20.36
N ASP A 193 1.96 21.20 20.77
CA ASP A 193 2.72 22.39 21.16
C ASP A 193 3.84 22.22 22.15
N SER A 194 3.62 21.37 23.16
CA SER A 194 4.55 21.26 24.28
C SER A 194 5.83 20.48 23.93
N ALA A 195 5.80 19.71 22.84
CA ALA A 195 6.93 18.87 22.46
C ALA A 195 7.91 19.59 21.51
N THR A 196 7.39 20.41 20.60
CA THR A 196 8.17 21.01 19.52
C THR A 196 8.21 22.55 19.57
N GLY A 197 7.38 23.18 20.37
CA GLY A 197 7.13 24.63 20.34
C GLY A 197 6.34 25.08 19.09
N SER A 198 5.87 24.13 18.28
CA SER A 198 5.10 24.36 17.06
C SER A 198 3.80 23.60 17.09
N LYS A 199 2.74 24.17 16.53
CA LYS A 199 1.41 23.56 16.43
C LYS A 199 1.21 22.90 15.07
N TRP A 200 0.28 21.95 15.00
CA TRP A 200 -0.21 21.36 13.76
C TRP A 200 0.86 20.59 12.96
N LEU A 201 1.74 19.92 13.69
CA LEU A 201 2.94 19.33 13.15
C LEU A 201 2.87 17.81 13.17
N VAL A 202 3.09 17.19 12.03
CA VAL A 202 3.50 15.79 11.93
C VAL A 202 5.01 15.75 11.84
N VAL A 203 5.64 15.01 12.73
CA VAL A 203 7.06 14.74 12.71
C VAL A 203 7.27 13.37 12.08
N LEU A 204 8.01 13.34 10.99
CA LEU A 204 8.53 12.11 10.42
C LEU A 204 9.99 11.95 10.84
N SER A 205 10.27 10.93 11.60
CA SER A 205 11.62 10.55 11.97
C SER A 205 11.99 9.20 11.37
N ARG A 206 13.26 8.99 11.05
CA ARG A 206 13.76 7.68 10.65
C ARG A 206 14.97 7.27 11.49
N VAL A 207 15.09 5.98 11.71
CA VAL A 207 16.17 5.38 12.45
C VAL A 207 16.57 4.06 11.82
N ARG A 208 17.84 3.66 12.00
CA ARG A 208 18.26 2.31 11.62
C ARG A 208 17.67 1.28 12.57
N ARG A 209 17.20 0.16 12.06
CA ARG A 209 16.63 -0.93 12.87
C ARG A 209 17.60 -1.40 13.98
N GLY A 210 18.88 -1.57 13.65
CA GLY A 210 19.90 -2.01 14.58
C GLY A 210 20.40 -0.97 15.57
N ALA A 211 19.96 0.30 15.46
CA ALA A 211 20.37 1.37 16.34
C ALA A 211 19.48 1.40 17.59
N TYR A 212 19.95 0.86 18.69
CA TYR A 212 19.26 0.90 19.98
C TYR A 212 19.68 2.14 20.79
N GLY A 213 18.76 2.63 21.62
CA GLY A 213 19.01 3.73 22.55
C GLY A 213 18.70 5.11 21.99
N ASP A 214 19.41 6.14 22.48
CA ASP A 214 19.14 7.56 22.18
C ASP A 214 19.40 8.01 20.73
N SER A 215 19.76 7.10 19.85
CA SER A 215 20.04 7.39 18.44
C SER A 215 18.84 7.98 17.66
N THR A 216 17.64 7.84 18.20
CA THR A 216 16.42 8.47 17.68
C THR A 216 16.44 9.99 17.77
N ARG A 217 17.36 10.56 18.53
CA ARG A 217 17.53 12.01 18.68
C ARG A 217 18.47 12.62 17.67
N SER A 218 18.98 11.87 16.73
CA SER A 218 20.10 12.25 15.86
C SER A 218 19.77 13.20 14.70
N GLY A 219 18.54 13.70 14.58
CA GLY A 219 18.20 14.72 13.58
C GLY A 219 17.89 14.19 12.18
N GLU A 220 17.57 12.95 12.04
CA GLU A 220 16.99 12.35 10.82
C GLU A 220 15.48 12.52 10.84
N GLU A 221 15.02 13.77 10.83
CA GLU A 221 13.60 14.13 10.94
C GLU A 221 13.19 15.15 9.90
N MET A 222 11.93 15.12 9.50
CA MET A 222 11.27 16.05 8.63
C MET A 222 9.98 16.52 9.31
N LEU A 223 9.71 17.81 9.24
CA LEU A 223 8.59 18.45 9.92
C LEU A 223 7.53 18.85 8.90
N LEU A 224 6.27 18.42 9.14
CA LEU A 224 5.17 18.59 8.20
C LEU A 224 4.02 19.30 8.89
N ARG A 225 3.79 20.56 8.56
CA ARG A 225 2.66 21.34 9.09
C ARG A 225 1.40 21.11 8.26
N TRP A 226 0.28 20.93 8.92
CA TRP A 226 -1.02 20.73 8.27
C TRP A 226 -1.11 19.46 7.41
N PHE A 227 -0.37 18.40 7.78
CA PHE A 227 -0.41 17.11 7.09
C PHE A 227 -1.32 16.07 7.77
N GLY A 228 -2.30 16.53 8.54
CA GLY A 228 -3.25 15.67 9.21
C GLY A 228 -2.78 15.13 10.57
N HIS A 229 -3.20 13.92 10.89
CA HIS A 229 -2.93 13.28 12.19
C HIS A 229 -1.64 12.47 12.24
N GLY A 230 -1.08 12.15 11.08
CA GLY A 230 0.10 11.28 11.00
C GLY A 230 -0.20 9.78 10.97
N THR A 231 -1.46 9.40 10.90
CA THR A 231 -1.92 8.00 10.89
C THR A 231 -1.76 7.30 9.55
N ASN A 232 -1.13 7.95 8.59
CA ASN A 232 -0.90 7.44 7.25
C ASN A 232 0.58 7.58 6.88
N LEU A 233 1.24 6.46 6.64
CA LEU A 233 2.63 6.43 6.21
C LEU A 233 2.89 5.14 5.44
N CYS A 234 3.31 5.27 4.17
CA CYS A 234 3.86 4.17 3.40
C CYS A 234 5.20 4.59 2.80
N VAL A 235 6.16 3.69 2.84
CA VAL A 235 7.50 3.92 2.32
C VAL A 235 7.67 3.23 0.97
N GLU A 236 8.01 4.02 -0.03
CA GLU A 236 8.38 3.55 -1.36
C GLU A 236 9.89 3.75 -1.55
N LYS A 237 10.60 2.68 -1.84
CA LYS A 237 12.04 2.76 -2.09
C LYS A 237 12.33 3.55 -3.35
N ALA A 238 13.23 4.50 -3.25
CA ALA A 238 13.74 5.19 -4.42
C ALA A 238 14.61 4.26 -5.29
N THR A 239 14.37 4.30 -6.58
CA THR A 239 15.14 3.52 -7.58
C THR A 239 16.29 4.33 -8.20
N ASP A 240 16.32 5.64 -7.96
CA ASP A 240 17.30 6.58 -8.51
C ASP A 240 18.51 6.83 -7.59
N GLY A 241 18.62 6.06 -6.49
CA GLY A 241 19.67 6.22 -5.49
C GLY A 241 19.47 7.42 -4.54
N GLY A 242 18.37 8.14 -4.67
CA GLY A 242 17.99 9.23 -3.76
C GLY A 242 17.33 8.72 -2.47
N GLU A 243 16.82 9.66 -1.69
CA GLU A 243 16.03 9.35 -0.49
C GLU A 243 14.68 8.73 -0.86
N ASP A 244 14.15 7.87 0.01
CA ASP A 244 12.89 7.19 -0.20
C ASP A 244 11.70 8.14 -0.36
N PHE A 245 10.66 7.69 -1.06
CA PHE A 245 9.40 8.39 -1.12
C PHE A 245 8.48 7.94 0.00
N LEU A 246 7.72 8.89 0.50
CA LEU A 246 6.74 8.69 1.55
C LEU A 246 5.35 9.06 1.04
N TRP A 247 4.40 8.16 1.23
CA TRP A 247 3.00 8.38 0.95
C TRP A 247 2.28 8.71 2.25
N LEU A 248 1.70 9.87 2.34
CA LEU A 248 1.10 10.40 3.56
C LEU A 248 0.00 11.42 3.25
N ASN A 249 -0.77 11.78 4.26
CA ASN A 249 -1.78 12.82 4.08
C ASN A 249 -1.15 14.18 3.78
N SER A 250 -1.86 14.98 3.02
CA SER A 250 -1.56 16.39 2.80
C SER A 250 -2.80 17.26 3.09
N ASN A 251 -2.57 18.53 3.37
CA ASN A 251 -3.64 19.51 3.59
C ASN A 251 -4.65 19.10 4.68
N GLY A 252 -4.16 18.61 5.80
CA GLY A 252 -4.98 18.22 6.95
C GLY A 252 -5.76 19.40 7.56
N THR A 253 -6.71 19.07 8.40
CA THR A 253 -7.58 20.03 9.09
C THR A 253 -7.47 19.87 10.59
N VAL A 254 -7.79 20.91 11.32
CA VAL A 254 -7.89 20.86 12.78
C VAL A 254 -9.19 21.51 13.21
N SER A 255 -9.93 20.84 14.06
CA SER A 255 -11.15 21.35 14.68
C SER A 255 -11.04 21.35 16.20
N GLY A 256 -11.99 21.99 16.89
CA GLY A 256 -11.97 22.10 18.34
C GLY A 256 -11.17 23.30 18.86
N THR A 257 -11.09 23.42 20.19
CA THR A 257 -10.42 24.53 20.87
C THR A 257 -9.70 24.03 22.12
N GLY A 258 -8.66 24.74 22.55
CA GLY A 258 -7.92 24.45 23.77
C GLY A 258 -7.25 23.07 23.75
N LYS A 259 -7.54 22.24 24.75
CA LYS A 259 -6.99 20.88 24.86
C LYS A 259 -7.75 19.86 24.01
N ASN A 260 -8.91 20.21 23.47
CA ASN A 260 -9.78 19.32 22.70
C ASN A 260 -9.60 19.58 21.20
N LEU A 261 -8.39 19.44 20.73
CA LEU A 261 -8.05 19.60 19.33
C LEU A 261 -8.19 18.24 18.61
N ASN A 262 -8.88 18.26 17.50
CA ASN A 262 -9.05 17.11 16.64
C ASN A 262 -8.34 17.37 15.31
N TYR A 263 -7.28 16.60 15.06
CA TYR A 263 -6.52 16.65 13.83
C TYR A 263 -7.15 15.69 12.83
N GLY A 264 -7.61 16.22 11.72
CA GLY A 264 -8.27 15.46 10.67
C GLY A 264 -7.41 15.36 9.41
N ASN A 265 -7.51 14.24 8.76
CA ASN A 265 -7.05 14.10 7.39
C ASN A 265 -8.10 14.74 6.46
N ASN A 266 -7.68 15.16 5.27
CA ASN A 266 -8.56 15.76 4.28
C ASN A 266 -8.88 14.78 3.16
N LYS A 267 -9.18 15.32 2.00
CA LYS A 267 -9.46 14.62 0.73
C LYS A 267 -8.22 14.48 -0.15
N THR A 268 -7.04 14.76 0.40
CA THR A 268 -5.76 14.71 -0.29
C THR A 268 -4.74 13.88 0.47
N PHE A 269 -3.90 13.23 -0.29
CA PHE A 269 -2.66 12.63 0.16
C PHE A 269 -1.57 12.93 -0.88
N CYS A 270 -0.31 12.72 -0.53
CA CYS A 270 0.80 13.05 -1.40
C CYS A 270 1.86 11.95 -1.39
N ARG A 271 2.67 11.96 -2.44
CA ARG A 271 3.92 11.23 -2.56
C ARG A 271 5.05 12.25 -2.50
N LEU A 272 5.86 12.17 -1.49
CA LEU A 272 6.86 13.17 -1.18
C LEU A 272 8.17 12.49 -0.81
N ARG A 273 9.28 12.97 -1.36
CA ARG A 273 10.61 12.45 -1.03
C ARG A 273 11.01 12.86 0.39
N PHE A 274 11.55 11.94 1.17
CA PHE A 274 12.08 12.25 2.49
C PHE A 274 13.22 13.27 2.38
N GLN A 275 13.17 14.31 3.17
CA GLN A 275 14.18 15.39 3.20
C GLN A 275 14.52 15.71 4.65
N PRO A 276 15.57 15.09 5.20
CA PRO A 276 15.94 15.32 6.60
C PRO A 276 16.24 16.79 6.87
N LYS A 277 15.88 17.25 8.07
CA LYS A 277 16.06 18.63 8.55
C LYS A 277 15.25 19.69 7.78
N THR A 278 14.21 19.27 7.04
CA THR A 278 13.33 20.17 6.29
C THR A 278 12.00 20.33 7.02
N THR A 279 11.42 21.52 6.94
CA THR A 279 10.06 21.81 7.35
C THR A 279 9.22 22.16 6.13
N PHE A 280 8.11 21.45 5.96
CA PHE A 280 7.09 21.76 4.97
C PHE A 280 5.90 22.43 5.65
N GLU A 281 5.53 23.63 5.20
CA GLU A 281 4.31 24.32 5.63
C GLU A 281 3.08 23.77 4.91
N HIS A 282 3.26 23.34 3.69
CA HIS A 282 2.31 22.64 2.84
C HIS A 282 3.05 22.03 1.65
N TYR A 283 2.44 21.07 1.01
CA TYR A 283 3.06 20.41 -0.12
C TYR A 283 2.30 20.68 -1.41
N THR A 284 3.01 21.20 -2.40
CA THR A 284 2.48 21.54 -3.73
C THR A 284 2.99 20.60 -4.83
N GLY A 285 3.79 19.59 -4.48
CA GLY A 285 4.28 18.58 -5.42
C GLY A 285 3.22 17.54 -5.77
N GLU A 286 3.62 16.29 -5.88
CA GLU A 286 2.74 15.20 -6.33
C GLU A 286 1.62 14.92 -5.32
N ASN A 287 0.43 15.47 -5.58
CA ASN A 287 -0.77 15.31 -4.77
C ASN A 287 -1.81 14.45 -5.48
N PHE A 288 -2.59 13.75 -4.69
CA PHE A 288 -3.74 12.92 -5.10
C PHE A 288 -4.98 13.44 -4.41
N TYR A 289 -6.10 13.43 -5.12
CA TYR A 289 -7.38 13.91 -4.61
C TYR A 289 -8.46 12.87 -4.81
N LEU A 290 -9.23 12.61 -3.74
CA LEU A 290 -10.38 11.73 -3.77
C LEU A 290 -11.44 12.25 -2.78
N ASP A 291 -12.61 12.64 -3.28
CA ASP A 291 -13.74 13.08 -2.45
C ASP A 291 -15.00 12.24 -2.65
N SER A 292 -15.00 11.41 -3.68
CA SER A 292 -16.10 10.51 -3.95
C SER A 292 -15.64 9.34 -4.83
N TYR A 293 -16.34 8.22 -4.72
CA TYR A 293 -16.14 7.06 -5.58
C TYR A 293 -17.49 6.39 -5.89
N LYS A 294 -17.51 5.50 -6.88
CA LYS A 294 -18.65 4.61 -7.16
C LYS A 294 -18.28 3.19 -6.73
N ASP A 295 -19.16 2.55 -5.96
CA ASP A 295 -19.02 1.14 -5.64
C ASP A 295 -19.40 0.24 -6.82
N SER A 296 -19.22 -1.08 -6.69
CA SER A 296 -19.54 -2.07 -7.72
C SER A 296 -21.02 -2.10 -8.13
N SER A 297 -21.91 -1.59 -7.27
CA SER A 297 -23.34 -1.45 -7.55
C SER A 297 -23.68 -0.10 -8.22
N GLY A 298 -22.68 0.75 -8.47
CA GLY A 298 -22.85 2.07 -9.08
C GLY A 298 -23.26 3.18 -8.12
N ASN A 299 -23.38 2.91 -6.82
CA ASN A 299 -23.72 3.92 -5.83
C ASN A 299 -22.55 4.87 -5.65
N LYS A 300 -22.82 6.17 -5.69
CA LYS A 300 -21.83 7.21 -5.43
C LYS A 300 -21.77 7.55 -3.95
N TRP A 301 -20.54 7.51 -3.41
CA TRP A 301 -20.24 7.83 -2.01
C TRP A 301 -19.37 9.07 -1.92
N SER A 302 -19.80 10.06 -1.15
CA SER A 302 -18.94 11.19 -0.78
C SER A 302 -18.13 10.81 0.45
N ILE A 303 -16.82 11.01 0.37
CA ILE A 303 -15.86 10.55 1.38
C ILE A 303 -14.90 11.67 1.80
N SER A 304 -14.29 11.48 2.94
CA SER A 304 -13.24 12.35 3.48
C SER A 304 -12.35 11.57 4.45
N ASN A 305 -11.37 12.24 5.02
CA ASN A 305 -10.49 11.66 6.03
C ASN A 305 -9.74 10.43 5.51
N LEU A 306 -9.05 10.62 4.38
CA LEU A 306 -8.36 9.57 3.65
C LEU A 306 -7.15 9.04 4.40
N GLN A 307 -6.89 7.74 4.23
CA GLN A 307 -5.63 7.10 4.57
C GLN A 307 -5.30 6.09 3.46
N VAL A 308 -4.02 5.88 3.17
CA VAL A 308 -3.60 4.96 2.11
C VAL A 308 -2.65 3.90 2.63
N SER A 309 -2.71 2.73 2.02
CA SER A 309 -1.74 1.66 2.17
C SER A 309 -1.41 1.09 0.80
N LEU A 310 -0.16 0.69 0.59
CA LEU A 310 0.34 0.29 -0.71
C LEU A 310 0.93 -1.11 -0.68
N ASP A 311 0.60 -1.87 -1.70
CA ASP A 311 1.26 -3.12 -2.05
C ASP A 311 2.01 -2.89 -3.36
N PHE A 312 3.32 -2.75 -3.27
CA PHE A 312 4.16 -2.51 -4.45
C PHE A 312 4.39 -3.78 -5.27
N ASP A 313 4.30 -4.96 -4.66
CA ASP A 313 4.50 -6.24 -5.34
C ASP A 313 3.36 -6.53 -6.33
N HIS A 314 2.11 -6.22 -5.94
CA HIS A 314 0.92 -6.43 -6.77
C HIS A 314 0.37 -5.13 -7.37
N ARG A 315 1.08 -4.03 -7.20
CA ARG A 315 0.67 -2.69 -7.70
C ARG A 315 -0.73 -2.29 -7.27
N LEU A 316 -0.99 -2.37 -5.95
CA LEU A 316 -2.27 -2.07 -5.35
C LEU A 316 -2.21 -0.87 -4.41
N MET A 317 -3.31 -0.15 -4.35
CA MET A 317 -3.54 0.92 -3.39
C MET A 317 -4.86 0.69 -2.66
N LEU A 318 -4.79 0.56 -1.35
CA LEU A 318 -5.95 0.63 -0.48
C LEU A 318 -6.13 2.07 -0.01
N VAL A 319 -7.27 2.66 -0.28
CA VAL A 319 -7.69 3.93 0.32
C VAL A 319 -8.77 3.63 1.33
N THR A 320 -8.58 4.02 2.59
CA THR A 320 -9.68 4.06 3.54
C THR A 320 -10.15 5.49 3.73
N ALA A 321 -11.43 5.65 3.91
CA ALA A 321 -12.08 6.94 4.03
C ALA A 321 -13.28 6.87 4.98
N SER A 322 -13.72 8.01 5.46
CA SER A 322 -14.91 8.12 6.32
C SER A 322 -16.09 8.68 5.55
N SER A 323 -17.25 8.07 5.75
CA SER A 323 -18.54 8.59 5.29
C SER A 323 -19.66 8.06 6.20
N ASN A 324 -20.54 8.94 6.65
CA ASN A 324 -21.74 8.59 7.42
C ASN A 324 -21.48 7.61 8.60
N GLY A 325 -20.41 7.86 9.35
CA GLY A 325 -20.05 7.04 10.51
C GLY A 325 -19.46 5.65 10.18
N LYS A 326 -19.20 5.38 8.90
CA LYS A 326 -18.57 4.13 8.43
C LYS A 326 -17.20 4.41 7.84
N ARG A 327 -16.32 3.39 7.90
CA ARG A 327 -15.09 3.34 7.13
C ARG A 327 -15.35 2.64 5.79
N HIS A 328 -14.94 3.28 4.73
CA HIS A 328 -14.93 2.73 3.38
C HIS A 328 -13.53 2.24 3.06
N CYS A 329 -13.40 1.01 2.63
CA CYS A 329 -12.19 0.42 2.07
C CYS A 329 -12.36 0.38 0.55
N ILE A 330 -11.43 0.99 -0.19
CA ILE A 330 -11.53 1.16 -1.63
C ILE A 330 -10.17 0.76 -2.22
N ILE A 331 -10.17 -0.25 -3.08
CA ILE A 331 -8.95 -0.82 -3.64
C ILE A 331 -8.80 -0.37 -5.09
N TYR A 332 -7.66 0.18 -5.43
CA TYR A 332 -7.32 0.64 -6.78
C TYR A 332 -6.07 -0.07 -7.31
N ASN A 333 -5.96 -0.12 -8.62
CA ASN A 333 -4.69 -0.41 -9.28
C ASN A 333 -3.78 0.83 -9.17
N LEU A 334 -2.60 0.67 -8.60
CA LEU A 334 -1.65 1.75 -8.33
C LEU A 334 -1.16 2.41 -9.63
N ASP A 335 -0.94 1.62 -10.68
CA ASP A 335 -0.47 2.17 -11.96
C ASP A 335 -1.52 3.06 -12.63
N GLN A 336 -2.80 2.67 -12.53
CA GLN A 336 -3.89 3.53 -13.00
C GLN A 336 -3.96 4.85 -12.22
N VAL A 337 -3.71 4.82 -10.91
CA VAL A 337 -3.64 6.03 -10.08
C VAL A 337 -2.47 6.91 -10.51
N LEU A 338 -1.30 6.33 -10.71
CA LEU A 338 -0.09 7.05 -11.14
C LEU A 338 -0.18 7.60 -12.57
N ALA A 339 -0.94 6.96 -13.44
CA ALA A 339 -1.15 7.40 -14.82
C ALA A 339 -2.16 8.55 -14.96
N LEU A 340 -2.89 8.92 -13.90
CA LEU A 340 -3.85 10.02 -13.98
C LEU A 340 -3.15 11.34 -14.28
N PRO A 341 -3.73 12.17 -15.17
CA PRO A 341 -3.22 13.52 -15.36
C PRO A 341 -3.47 14.38 -14.11
N GLU A 342 -2.56 15.31 -13.88
CA GLU A 342 -2.78 16.35 -12.88
C GLU A 342 -3.89 17.31 -13.34
N GLN A 343 -4.75 17.68 -12.41
CA GLN A 343 -5.84 18.62 -12.62
C GLN A 343 -5.87 19.62 -11.48
N SER A 344 -6.35 20.83 -11.78
CA SER A 344 -6.55 21.86 -10.76
C SER A 344 -7.77 21.53 -9.91
N VAL A 345 -7.57 21.40 -8.60
CA VAL A 345 -8.63 21.15 -7.62
C VAL A 345 -8.67 22.23 -6.56
N THR A 346 -9.87 22.62 -6.15
CA THR A 346 -10.06 23.53 -5.03
C THR A 346 -10.33 22.73 -3.77
N ILE A 347 -9.52 22.96 -2.74
CA ILE A 347 -9.63 22.29 -1.44
C ILE A 347 -9.79 23.30 -0.31
N ASN A 348 -10.38 22.84 0.78
CA ASN A 348 -10.29 23.56 2.05
C ASN A 348 -8.89 23.36 2.63
N ARG A 349 -8.26 24.42 3.03
CA ARG A 349 -6.94 24.44 3.61
C ARG A 349 -6.92 25.24 4.91
N MET A 350 -6.05 24.81 5.80
CA MET A 350 -5.73 25.55 7.02
C MET A 350 -4.27 26.02 7.00
N TRP A 351 -4.00 27.15 7.68
CA TRP A 351 -2.67 27.73 7.84
C TRP A 351 -2.57 28.60 9.07
N GLY A 352 -1.40 29.09 9.40
CA GLY A 352 -1.14 29.90 10.60
C GLY A 352 -0.79 29.05 11.81
N GLY A 353 -0.71 29.68 12.97
CA GLY A 353 -0.28 29.03 14.21
C GLY A 353 1.25 28.82 14.29
N GLU A 354 2.01 29.53 13.48
CA GLU A 354 3.47 29.46 13.43
C GLU A 354 4.14 29.94 14.70
N ASP A 355 3.49 30.86 15.39
CA ASP A 355 3.94 31.44 16.65
C ASP A 355 3.58 30.61 17.90
N GLY A 356 2.97 29.46 17.70
CA GLY A 356 2.53 28.60 18.79
C GLY A 356 1.24 29.06 19.46
N THR A 357 0.56 30.13 19.03
CA THR A 357 -0.70 30.57 19.62
C THR A 357 -1.90 29.98 18.90
N ASN A 358 -2.95 29.57 19.67
CA ASN A 358 -4.20 29.04 19.10
C ASN A 358 -5.03 30.08 18.34
N THR A 359 -4.65 31.35 18.43
CA THR A 359 -5.46 32.48 17.96
C THR A 359 -5.29 32.77 16.49
N GLU A 360 -4.25 32.24 15.87
CA GLU A 360 -3.93 32.58 14.46
C GLU A 360 -4.29 31.50 13.43
N ARG A 361 -4.96 30.45 13.86
CA ARG A 361 -5.45 29.43 12.94
C ARG A 361 -6.43 30.02 11.95
N LYS A 362 -6.09 29.95 10.68
CA LYS A 362 -6.90 30.43 9.57
C LYS A 362 -7.37 29.25 8.72
N SER A 363 -8.52 29.42 8.10
CA SER A 363 -9.05 28.44 7.15
C SER A 363 -9.60 29.16 5.92
N GLY A 364 -9.54 28.53 4.78
CA GLY A 364 -10.04 29.05 3.53
C GLY A 364 -9.87 28.02 2.42
N THR A 365 -10.18 28.43 1.21
CA THR A 365 -9.99 27.62 0.02
C THR A 365 -8.68 27.95 -0.68
N THR A 366 -8.03 26.95 -1.25
CA THR A 366 -6.87 27.08 -2.12
C THR A 366 -6.99 26.15 -3.30
N THR A 367 -6.31 26.46 -4.37
CA THR A 367 -6.23 25.61 -5.56
C THR A 367 -4.84 24.96 -5.61
N LEU A 368 -4.82 23.67 -5.90
CA LEU A 368 -3.59 22.91 -6.12
C LEU A 368 -3.75 21.95 -7.29
N ASN A 369 -2.65 21.50 -7.87
CA ASN A 369 -2.65 20.43 -8.86
C ASN A 369 -2.62 19.09 -8.14
N ALA A 370 -3.49 18.17 -8.58
CA ALA A 370 -3.57 16.82 -8.04
C ALA A 370 -4.04 15.83 -9.09
N ARG A 371 -3.67 14.57 -8.95
CA ARG A 371 -4.24 13.46 -9.69
C ARG A 371 -5.61 13.13 -9.09
N VAL A 372 -6.69 13.36 -9.87
CA VAL A 372 -8.09 13.23 -9.38
C VAL A 372 -8.58 11.81 -9.61
N MET A 373 -8.81 11.08 -8.53
CA MET A 373 -9.18 9.66 -8.56
C MET A 373 -10.69 9.40 -8.63
N ASN A 374 -11.54 10.43 -8.58
CA ASN A 374 -13.01 10.31 -8.45
C ASN A 374 -13.68 9.45 -9.53
N ASN A 375 -13.07 9.37 -10.70
CA ASN A 375 -13.60 8.64 -11.87
C ASN A 375 -12.94 7.29 -12.09
N LEU A 376 -11.97 6.90 -11.27
CA LEU A 376 -11.39 5.56 -11.32
C LEU A 376 -12.42 4.53 -10.85
N THR A 377 -12.46 3.41 -11.53
CA THR A 377 -13.23 2.24 -11.09
C THR A 377 -12.38 1.45 -10.09
N PRO A 378 -12.84 1.27 -8.85
CA PRO A 378 -12.14 0.44 -7.89
C PRO A 378 -12.11 -1.03 -8.33
N LEU A 379 -11.03 -1.74 -8.01
CA LEU A 379 -10.95 -3.21 -8.11
C LEU A 379 -11.92 -3.89 -7.14
N GLY A 380 -12.19 -3.25 -6.02
CA GLY A 380 -13.17 -3.66 -5.03
C GLY A 380 -13.41 -2.56 -4.01
N SER A 381 -14.52 -2.66 -3.32
CA SER A 381 -14.82 -1.75 -2.22
C SER A 381 -15.82 -2.37 -1.25
N PHE A 382 -15.64 -2.07 0.03
CA PHE A 382 -16.55 -2.51 1.09
C PHE A 382 -16.54 -1.49 2.24
N ARG A 383 -17.39 -1.71 3.21
CA ARG A 383 -17.56 -0.78 4.34
C ARG A 383 -17.48 -1.54 5.65
N ILE A 384 -16.75 -0.96 6.59
CA ILE A 384 -16.66 -1.45 7.97
C ILE A 384 -17.43 -0.46 8.84
N ASP A 385 -18.38 -0.97 9.60
CA ASP A 385 -19.07 -0.17 10.60
C ASP A 385 -18.12 0.10 11.77
N ASN A 386 -17.91 1.37 12.11
CA ASN A 386 -17.12 1.76 13.30
C ASN A 386 -17.66 1.16 14.61
N ASN A 387 -18.82 0.50 14.55
CA ASN A 387 -19.52 -0.14 15.66
C ASN A 387 -19.76 -1.64 15.46
N GLN A 388 -19.18 -2.28 14.44
CA GLN A 388 -19.45 -3.70 14.14
C GLN A 388 -19.14 -4.65 15.30
N ASN A 389 -18.40 -4.18 16.26
CA ASN A 389 -17.85 -5.02 17.33
C ASN A 389 -18.56 -4.83 18.67
N LYS A 390 -19.74 -4.24 18.68
CA LYS A 390 -20.54 -4.11 19.90
C LYS A 390 -21.06 -5.43 20.46
N GLY A 391 -21.01 -6.50 19.70
CA GLY A 391 -21.61 -7.79 20.08
C GLY A 391 -20.88 -8.55 21.17
N ASP A 392 -19.58 -8.46 21.25
CA ASP A 392 -18.75 -9.26 22.17
C ASP A 392 -18.43 -8.55 23.50
N TYR A 393 -18.83 -7.30 23.62
CA TYR A 393 -18.55 -6.53 24.83
C TYR A 393 -19.86 -6.10 25.48
N THR A 394 -20.10 -6.61 26.64
CA THR A 394 -21.27 -6.29 27.46
C THR A 394 -21.37 -4.80 27.83
N LYS A 395 -20.44 -3.95 27.42
CA LYS A 395 -20.45 -2.50 27.69
C LYS A 395 -19.75 -1.70 26.58
N THR A 396 -20.45 -0.83 25.98
CA THR A 396 -20.23 0.53 25.41
C THR A 396 -18.90 0.93 24.75
N TRP A 397 -17.91 0.09 24.58
CA TRP A 397 -16.61 0.49 24.06
C TRP A 397 -16.47 0.07 22.58
N SER A 398 -16.44 1.05 21.70
CA SER A 398 -16.01 0.84 20.31
C SER A 398 -14.49 0.94 20.25
N THR A 399 -13.83 -0.02 19.66
CA THR A 399 -12.43 0.12 19.33
C THR A 399 -12.26 1.10 18.18
N SER A 400 -11.21 1.91 18.24
CA SER A 400 -10.87 2.85 17.18
C SER A 400 -10.00 2.18 16.12
N PHE A 401 -10.20 2.58 14.87
CA PHE A 401 -9.30 2.24 13.78
C PHE A 401 -7.90 2.80 14.04
N GLN A 402 -6.88 1.95 13.94
CA GLN A 402 -5.48 2.29 14.23
C GLN A 402 -4.50 1.94 13.11
N GLY A 403 -4.90 1.12 12.16
CA GLY A 403 -4.01 0.78 11.06
C GLY A 403 -4.64 -0.12 10.02
N GLN A 404 -4.03 -0.14 8.86
CA GLN A 404 -4.44 -0.95 7.73
C GLN A 404 -3.22 -1.36 6.90
N ALA A 405 -3.33 -2.47 6.22
CA ALA A 405 -2.39 -2.90 5.21
C ALA A 405 -3.11 -3.64 4.08
N ILE A 406 -2.47 -3.74 2.93
CA ILE A 406 -2.97 -4.53 1.79
C ILE A 406 -1.83 -5.37 1.26
N TYR A 407 -2.12 -6.63 0.93
CA TYR A 407 -1.21 -7.50 0.19
C TYR A 407 -2.00 -8.52 -0.63
N GLY A 408 -1.73 -8.58 -1.94
CA GLY A 408 -2.50 -9.40 -2.86
C GLY A 408 -3.99 -9.12 -2.73
N ASP A 409 -4.80 -10.16 -2.55
CA ASP A 409 -6.25 -10.09 -2.42
C ASP A 409 -6.77 -9.84 -1.00
N LYS A 410 -5.86 -9.54 -0.05
CA LYS A 410 -6.18 -9.40 1.38
C LYS A 410 -6.03 -7.96 1.86
N VAL A 411 -7.02 -7.51 2.62
CA VAL A 411 -7.01 -6.25 3.37
C VAL A 411 -6.91 -6.57 4.85
N PHE A 412 -5.86 -6.08 5.49
CA PHE A 412 -5.60 -6.24 6.91
C PHE A 412 -6.09 -4.99 7.65
N TRP A 413 -6.73 -5.23 8.79
CA TRP A 413 -7.39 -4.19 9.57
C TRP A 413 -6.97 -4.28 11.03
N TYR A 414 -6.55 -3.15 11.60
CA TYR A 414 -6.08 -3.06 12.97
C TYR A 414 -6.89 -2.03 13.75
N GLU A 415 -7.43 -2.45 14.87
CA GLU A 415 -8.20 -1.62 15.79
C GLU A 415 -7.62 -1.69 17.18
N GLY A 416 -7.73 -0.60 17.91
CA GLY A 416 -7.35 -0.61 19.31
C GLY A 416 -7.84 0.60 20.07
N GLN A 417 -7.92 0.45 21.38
CA GLN A 417 -8.24 1.52 22.29
C GLN A 417 -7.78 1.18 23.70
N PRO A 418 -7.16 2.10 24.44
CA PRO A 418 -6.97 1.94 25.88
C PRO A 418 -8.30 1.83 26.58
N LEU A 419 -8.36 1.01 27.62
CA LEU A 419 -9.51 0.93 28.50
C LEU A 419 -9.30 1.88 29.68
N GLU A 420 -10.22 2.82 29.86
CA GLU A 420 -10.30 3.52 31.14
C GLU A 420 -10.73 2.56 32.23
N SER A 421 -10.12 2.66 33.40
CA SER A 421 -10.55 1.91 34.55
C SER A 421 -11.97 2.33 34.93
N VAL A 422 -12.74 1.37 35.40
CA VAL A 422 -14.13 1.55 35.84
C VAL A 422 -14.23 2.56 37.01
N SER A 423 -13.15 2.88 37.67
CA SER A 423 -13.09 3.73 38.87
C SER A 423 -12.83 5.21 38.58
N GLY A 424 -12.64 5.62 37.32
CA GLY A 424 -12.33 7.02 36.99
C GLY A 424 -10.97 7.49 37.51
N SER A 425 -10.12 6.56 37.96
CA SER A 425 -8.81 6.85 38.55
C SER A 425 -7.74 7.24 37.53
N GLY A 426 -8.05 7.21 36.22
CA GLY A 426 -7.08 7.41 35.15
C GLY A 426 -6.08 6.26 34.99
N VAL A 427 -6.28 5.15 35.69
CA VAL A 427 -5.51 3.93 35.55
C VAL A 427 -6.24 3.02 34.55
N TYR A 428 -5.56 2.64 33.49
CA TYR A 428 -6.11 1.78 32.44
C TYR A 428 -5.73 0.32 32.73
N ASP A 429 -6.74 -0.53 32.93
CA ASP A 429 -6.50 -1.92 33.29
C ASP A 429 -5.97 -2.75 32.13
N ASN A 430 -6.43 -2.48 30.93
CA ASN A 430 -6.06 -3.22 29.73
C ASN A 430 -6.18 -2.36 28.45
N THR A 431 -5.42 -2.73 27.45
CA THR A 431 -5.58 -2.22 26.09
C THR A 431 -6.34 -3.24 25.25
N ARG A 432 -7.32 -2.79 24.48
CA ARG A 432 -8.01 -3.63 23.50
C ARG A 432 -7.38 -3.41 22.13
N ALA A 433 -6.88 -4.46 21.52
CA ALA A 433 -6.36 -4.41 20.17
C ALA A 433 -6.80 -5.68 19.42
N TYR A 434 -7.18 -5.52 18.16
CA TYR A 434 -7.71 -6.59 17.33
C TYR A 434 -7.21 -6.45 15.90
N VAL A 435 -6.99 -7.61 15.27
CA VAL A 435 -6.67 -7.74 13.86
C VAL A 435 -7.78 -8.53 13.16
N GLU A 436 -8.15 -8.09 11.98
CA GLU A 436 -9.07 -8.77 11.07
C GLU A 436 -8.50 -8.77 9.65
N VAL A 437 -8.85 -9.76 8.84
CA VAL A 437 -8.47 -9.82 7.43
C VAL A 437 -9.74 -9.98 6.59
N PHE A 438 -9.83 -9.20 5.51
CA PHE A 438 -10.95 -9.17 4.60
C PHE A 438 -10.49 -9.41 3.15
N ASP A 439 -11.37 -9.96 2.33
CA ASP A 439 -11.23 -9.89 0.87
C ASP A 439 -11.69 -8.52 0.34
N TYR A 440 -11.60 -8.31 -0.98
CA TYR A 440 -12.02 -7.06 -1.63
C TYR A 440 -13.53 -6.81 -1.63
N LYS A 441 -14.34 -7.81 -1.28
CA LYS A 441 -15.78 -7.71 -1.15
C LYS A 441 -16.23 -7.42 0.28
N GLY A 442 -15.27 -7.46 1.23
CA GLY A 442 -15.53 -7.27 2.65
C GLY A 442 -15.94 -8.54 3.39
N ASN A 443 -15.75 -9.71 2.79
CA ASN A 443 -15.92 -10.97 3.50
C ASN A 443 -14.73 -11.15 4.45
N ARG A 444 -15.00 -11.51 5.68
CA ARG A 444 -13.97 -11.84 6.64
C ARG A 444 -13.30 -13.16 6.28
N LEU A 445 -12.00 -13.11 6.10
CA LEU A 445 -11.16 -14.28 5.86
C LEU A 445 -10.65 -14.89 7.17
N THR A 446 -10.56 -14.07 8.23
CA THR A 446 -10.16 -14.52 9.57
C THR A 446 -11.14 -13.99 10.62
N PRO A 447 -11.34 -14.69 11.74
CA PRO A 447 -12.05 -14.14 12.88
C PRO A 447 -11.38 -12.83 13.36
N ARG A 448 -12.15 -12.00 14.02
CA ARG A 448 -11.58 -10.85 14.74
C ARG A 448 -10.75 -11.35 15.90
N THR A 449 -9.42 -11.21 15.77
CA THR A 449 -8.46 -11.83 16.67
C THR A 449 -7.85 -10.79 17.60
N ARG A 450 -7.91 -11.06 18.90
CA ARG A 450 -7.33 -10.20 19.92
C ARG A 450 -5.79 -10.28 19.91
N VAL A 451 -5.14 -9.14 19.95
CA VAL A 451 -3.68 -9.03 20.09
C VAL A 451 -3.33 -9.13 21.57
N THR A 452 -3.00 -10.33 22.05
CA THR A 452 -2.76 -10.62 23.47
C THR A 452 -1.56 -9.86 24.02
N ALA A 453 -0.52 -9.62 23.20
CA ALA A 453 0.66 -8.84 23.59
C ALA A 453 0.32 -7.46 24.15
N VAL A 454 -0.67 -6.80 23.51
CA VAL A 454 -1.07 -5.43 23.84
C VAL A 454 -2.18 -5.42 24.88
N SER A 455 -3.00 -6.46 24.87
CA SER A 455 -4.22 -6.55 25.65
C SER A 455 -4.00 -7.03 27.07
N ASP A 456 -2.80 -7.52 27.38
CA ASP A 456 -2.40 -7.97 28.71
C ASP A 456 -1.20 -7.16 29.20
N VAL A 457 -1.42 -6.34 30.21
CA VAL A 457 -0.40 -5.44 30.79
C VAL A 457 0.80 -6.21 31.33
N GLU A 458 0.59 -7.33 32.02
CA GLU A 458 1.68 -8.12 32.60
C GLU A 458 2.49 -8.82 31.50
N ASN A 459 1.83 -9.28 30.44
CA ASN A 459 2.50 -9.84 29.28
C ASN A 459 3.38 -8.79 28.58
N LEU A 460 2.85 -7.58 28.42
CA LEU A 460 3.59 -6.48 27.82
C LEU A 460 4.79 -6.04 28.66
N LYS A 461 4.64 -5.96 29.99
CA LYS A 461 5.76 -5.70 30.92
C LYS A 461 6.87 -6.73 30.75
N ARG A 462 6.50 -8.01 30.73
CA ARG A 462 7.45 -9.10 30.54
C ARG A 462 8.14 -9.02 29.16
N LEU A 463 7.38 -8.77 28.10
CA LEU A 463 7.87 -8.69 26.74
C LEU A 463 8.85 -7.53 26.52
N LEU A 464 8.56 -6.38 27.12
CA LEU A 464 9.35 -5.16 26.99
C LEU A 464 10.36 -4.97 28.13
N ASN A 465 10.43 -5.92 29.06
CA ASN A 465 11.27 -5.85 30.27
C ASN A 465 11.04 -4.54 31.07
N LEU A 466 9.79 -4.21 31.29
CA LEU A 466 9.37 -3.02 32.02
C LEU A 466 9.00 -3.37 33.46
N ASN A 467 9.42 -2.54 34.39
CA ASN A 467 9.02 -2.69 35.79
C ASN A 467 7.56 -2.27 35.99
N ASP A 468 7.12 -1.27 35.26
CA ASP A 468 5.76 -0.75 35.32
C ASP A 468 5.39 -0.04 34.02
N ASN A 469 4.09 -0.03 33.70
CA ASN A 469 3.52 0.73 32.60
C ASN A 469 2.08 1.14 32.96
N LEU A 470 1.58 2.19 32.31
CA LEU A 470 0.20 2.64 32.54
C LEU A 470 -0.77 1.89 31.63
N PHE A 471 -0.53 1.98 30.31
CA PHE A 471 -1.36 1.35 29.27
C PHE A 471 -0.63 1.43 27.92
N SER A 472 -1.16 0.75 26.93
CA SER A 472 -0.66 0.81 25.55
C SER A 472 -1.76 1.16 24.57
N GLU A 473 -1.38 1.80 23.47
CA GLU A 473 -2.25 2.14 22.34
C GLU A 473 -1.77 1.40 21.11
N ALA A 474 -2.70 0.85 20.33
CA ALA A 474 -2.44 0.29 19.02
C ALA A 474 -2.15 1.43 18.02
N GLU A 475 -1.08 1.33 17.21
CA GLU A 475 -0.62 2.42 16.36
C GLU A 475 0.09 1.92 15.11
N GLY A 476 -0.65 1.85 14.01
CA GLY A 476 -0.12 1.45 12.72
C GLY A 476 0.03 -0.06 12.53
N MET A 477 0.01 -0.48 11.27
CA MET A 477 0.14 -1.85 10.84
C MET A 477 0.84 -1.92 9.49
N GLN A 478 1.64 -2.95 9.26
CA GLN A 478 2.25 -3.25 7.98
C GLN A 478 2.25 -4.75 7.71
N ILE A 479 2.20 -5.13 6.43
CA ILE A 479 2.43 -6.49 5.97
C ILE A 479 3.63 -6.45 5.00
N LYS A 480 4.59 -7.33 5.19
CA LYS A 480 5.86 -7.33 4.44
C LYS A 480 6.30 -8.75 4.12
N ASN A 481 7.48 -8.86 3.51
CA ASN A 481 8.12 -10.14 3.19
C ASN A 481 7.24 -11.04 2.32
N GLY A 482 6.65 -10.47 1.26
CA GLY A 482 5.79 -11.23 0.37
C GLY A 482 4.47 -11.66 1.03
N GLY A 483 3.90 -10.84 1.91
CA GLY A 483 2.66 -11.15 2.62
C GLY A 483 2.81 -12.05 3.85
N LYS A 484 4.05 -12.44 4.21
CA LYS A 484 4.32 -13.49 5.20
C LYS A 484 4.50 -12.96 6.62
N THR A 485 4.77 -11.67 6.77
CA THR A 485 5.07 -11.08 8.07
C THR A 485 4.20 -9.88 8.35
N LEU A 486 3.44 -9.96 9.43
CA LEU A 486 2.60 -8.89 9.94
C LEU A 486 3.36 -8.12 11.01
N TYR A 487 3.36 -6.80 10.89
CA TYR A 487 3.96 -5.88 11.85
C TYR A 487 2.88 -5.01 12.47
N LEU A 488 2.83 -4.99 13.80
CA LEU A 488 1.88 -4.20 14.58
C LEU A 488 2.61 -3.18 15.43
N GLY A 489 2.23 -1.92 15.28
CA GLY A 489 2.73 -0.84 16.10
C GLY A 489 1.94 -0.71 17.39
N ILE A 490 2.65 -0.44 18.46
CA ILE A 490 2.06 -0.07 19.76
C ILE A 490 2.86 1.07 20.38
N THR A 491 2.17 1.93 21.11
CA THR A 491 2.79 2.92 21.96
C THR A 491 2.44 2.64 23.41
N THR A 492 3.45 2.36 24.24
CA THR A 492 3.28 2.11 25.66
C THR A 492 3.55 3.38 26.46
N HIS A 493 2.62 3.74 27.32
CA HIS A 493 2.76 4.83 28.25
C HIS A 493 3.55 4.34 29.47
N LEU A 494 4.76 4.85 29.64
CA LEU A 494 5.62 4.44 30.72
C LEU A 494 5.16 5.08 32.04
N ALA A 495 5.21 4.31 33.12
CA ALA A 495 4.98 4.83 34.47
C ALA A 495 6.09 5.78 34.88
N GLY A 496 5.74 6.78 35.64
CA GLY A 496 6.67 7.77 36.20
C GLY A 496 6.07 9.16 36.30
N ALA A 497 6.69 10.00 37.10
CA ALA A 497 6.14 11.28 37.58
C ALA A 497 5.72 12.30 36.51
N THR A 498 6.00 12.06 35.25
CA THR A 498 5.70 13.03 34.20
C THR A 498 4.72 12.55 33.14
N SER A 499 4.23 11.32 33.20
CA SER A 499 3.26 10.74 32.24
C SER A 499 3.50 11.06 30.74
N LYS A 500 4.69 11.56 30.39
CA LYS A 500 5.00 12.08 29.06
C LYS A 500 5.95 11.20 28.27
N ASN A 501 6.47 10.12 28.86
CA ASN A 501 7.35 9.22 28.17
C ASN A 501 6.55 8.11 27.50
N ARG A 502 6.82 7.89 26.24
CA ARG A 502 6.19 6.87 25.41
C ARG A 502 7.27 5.95 24.87
N LEU A 503 6.98 4.68 24.86
CA LEU A 503 7.80 3.66 24.22
C LEU A 503 7.08 3.17 22.99
N SER A 504 7.62 3.45 21.82
CA SER A 504 7.07 2.98 20.55
C SER A 504 7.67 1.62 20.23
N THR A 505 6.83 0.64 20.00
CA THR A 505 7.23 -0.74 19.76
C THR A 505 6.58 -1.25 18.48
N ILE A 506 7.34 -1.99 17.69
CA ILE A 506 6.84 -2.74 16.53
C ILE A 506 6.99 -4.23 16.90
N LEU A 507 5.86 -4.92 16.91
CA LEU A 507 5.80 -6.37 17.09
C LEU A 507 5.81 -7.02 15.71
N GLU A 508 6.56 -8.08 15.57
CA GLU A 508 6.69 -8.90 14.36
C GLU A 508 6.00 -10.23 14.56
N TYR A 509 5.14 -10.61 13.62
CA TYR A 509 4.44 -11.89 13.61
C TYR A 509 4.63 -12.57 12.27
N ASN A 510 5.04 -13.82 12.27
CA ASN A 510 5.08 -14.63 11.07
C ASN A 510 3.64 -15.06 10.71
N TYR A 511 3.14 -14.57 9.59
CA TYR A 511 1.77 -14.81 9.13
C TYR A 511 1.67 -16.09 8.28
N GLU A 512 2.74 -16.45 7.56
CA GLU A 512 2.86 -17.71 6.78
C GLU A 512 4.18 -18.42 7.08
#